data_b153a0539d67cede2b5d28d793a0bb28
#
_entry.id   b153a0539d67cede2b5d28d793a0bb28
#
_cell.length_a   1.000
_cell.length_b   1.000
_cell.length_c   1.000
_cell.angle_alpha   90.00
_cell.angle_beta   90.00
_cell.angle_gamma   90.00
#
_symmetry.space_group_name_H-M   'P 1'
#
loop_
_entity.id
_entity.type
_entity.pdbx_description
1 polymer ?
#
loop_
_entity_poly.entity_id
_entity_poly.type
_entity_poly.pdbx_seq_one_letter_code
_entity_poly.pdbx_strand_id
1 'polypeptide(L)'
;MNDDRQALTEDVLALLCSIAPEVDPAVIEHARPLRRQVDLDSMDWLNFLVGLNERFGVEIPESDYARLVSLGDVLDYLQAKLEQR
;
A
#
# COMPACT_ATOMS: atom_id res chain seq x y z
N MET A 1 0.17 14.67 -15.18
CA MET A 1 -1.18 14.29 -14.82
C MET A 1 -1.19 13.22 -13.80
N ASN A 2 -2.06 13.35 -12.82
CA ASN A 2 -2.00 12.52 -11.63
C ASN A 2 -3.13 11.51 -11.51
N ASP A 3 -3.89 11.32 -12.58
CA ASP A 3 -5.06 10.44 -12.54
C ASP A 3 -4.65 9.00 -12.24
N ASP A 4 -3.56 8.53 -12.84
CA ASP A 4 -3.06 7.16 -12.59
C ASP A 4 -2.59 7.00 -11.15
N ARG A 5 -1.92 8.02 -10.61
CA ARG A 5 -1.46 8.01 -9.22
C ARG A 5 -2.65 8.05 -8.26
N GLN A 6 -3.65 8.84 -8.58
CA GLN A 6 -4.85 8.94 -7.74
C GLN A 6 -5.62 7.62 -7.76
N ALA A 7 -5.78 7.01 -8.92
CA ALA A 7 -6.47 5.72 -9.02
C ALA A 7 -5.71 4.65 -8.25
N LEU A 8 -4.39 4.65 -8.34
CA LEU A 8 -3.55 3.72 -7.61
C LEU A 8 -3.72 3.93 -6.10
N THR A 9 -3.73 5.19 -5.65
CA THR A 9 -3.92 5.52 -4.25
C THR A 9 -5.25 4.99 -3.75
N GLU A 10 -6.32 5.21 -4.50
CA GLU A 10 -7.65 4.73 -4.13
C GLU A 10 -7.71 3.22 -4.03
N ASP A 11 -7.06 2.51 -4.96
CA ASP A 11 -7.02 1.06 -4.93
C ASP A 11 -6.23 0.53 -3.74
N VAL A 12 -5.10 1.14 -3.43
CA VAL A 12 -4.29 0.74 -2.27
C VAL A 12 -5.06 0.98 -0.98
N LEU A 13 -5.72 2.13 -0.86
CA LEU A 13 -6.51 2.44 0.33
C LEU A 13 -7.72 1.52 0.46
N ALA A 14 -8.34 1.15 -0.65
CA ALA A 14 -9.45 0.20 -0.64
C ALA A 14 -9.00 -1.17 -0.12
N LEU A 15 -7.82 -1.62 -0.55
CA LEU A 15 -7.24 -2.86 -0.05
C LEU A 15 -6.96 -2.77 1.44
N LEU A 16 -6.37 -1.67 1.88
CA LEU A 16 -6.08 -1.46 3.30
C LEU A 16 -7.36 -1.51 4.13
N CYS A 17 -8.42 -0.85 3.66
CA CYS A 17 -9.71 -0.84 4.35
C CYS A 17 -10.37 -2.21 4.38
N SER A 18 -10.10 -3.07 3.39
CA SER A 18 -10.65 -4.42 3.39
C SER A 18 -10.01 -5.28 4.48
N ILE A 19 -8.77 -4.96 4.85
CA ILE A 19 -8.04 -5.67 5.91
C ILE A 19 -8.34 -5.06 7.28
N ALA A 20 -8.45 -3.73 7.33
CA ALA A 20 -8.71 -2.96 8.55
C ALA A 20 -9.92 -2.04 8.32
N PRO A 21 -11.15 -2.56 8.48
CA PRO A 21 -12.36 -1.80 8.13
C PRO A 21 -12.55 -0.51 8.94
N GLU A 22 -11.92 -0.39 10.10
CA GLU A 22 -12.01 0.79 10.94
C GLU A 22 -11.19 1.98 10.41
N VAL A 23 -10.36 1.75 9.40
CA VAL A 23 -9.51 2.81 8.85
C VAL A 23 -10.36 3.81 8.05
N ASP A 24 -10.12 5.09 8.30
CA ASP A 24 -10.68 6.16 7.49
C ASP A 24 -9.60 6.59 6.48
N PRO A 25 -9.78 6.28 5.20
CA PRO A 25 -8.75 6.60 4.19
C PRO A 25 -8.50 8.11 4.06
N ALA A 26 -9.47 8.93 4.43
CA ALA A 26 -9.33 10.38 4.30
C ALA A 26 -8.32 10.97 5.27
N VAL A 27 -8.02 10.28 6.37
CA VAL A 27 -7.10 10.82 7.39
C VAL A 27 -5.71 10.17 7.34
N ILE A 28 -5.48 9.26 6.40
CA ILE A 28 -4.17 8.62 6.25
C ILE A 28 -3.17 9.65 5.67
N GLU A 29 -2.09 9.88 6.40
CA GLU A 29 -1.02 10.77 5.94
C GLU A 29 0.00 9.97 5.12
N HIS A 30 0.29 10.43 3.91
CA HIS A 30 1.12 9.70 2.96
C HIS A 30 2.59 9.57 3.41
N ALA A 31 3.08 10.54 4.17
CA ALA A 31 4.48 10.58 4.55
C ALA A 31 4.79 9.87 5.87
N ARG A 32 3.76 9.51 6.62
CA ARG A 32 3.96 8.87 7.92
C ARG A 32 3.85 7.35 7.82
N PRO A 33 4.56 6.61 8.69
CA PRO A 33 4.48 5.15 8.64
C PRO A 33 3.04 4.66 8.80
N LEU A 34 2.63 3.78 7.88
CA LEU A 34 1.26 3.25 7.88
C LEU A 34 0.95 2.50 9.18
N ARG A 35 1.88 1.70 9.67
CA ARG A 35 1.64 0.88 10.85
C ARG A 35 1.55 1.69 12.14
N ARG A 36 1.88 2.99 12.08
CA ARG A 36 1.69 3.90 13.21
C ARG A 36 0.34 4.61 13.14
N GLN A 37 -0.26 4.63 11.97
CA GLN A 37 -1.56 5.28 11.76
C GLN A 37 -2.70 4.30 11.83
N VAL A 38 -2.41 3.04 11.51
CA VAL A 38 -3.39 1.96 11.45
C VAL A 38 -2.89 0.82 12.33
N ASP A 39 -3.78 0.30 13.15
CA ASP A 39 -3.42 -0.81 14.05
C ASP A 39 -3.38 -2.11 13.27
N LEU A 40 -2.24 -2.39 12.66
CA LEU A 40 -2.01 -3.60 11.88
C LEU A 40 -0.97 -4.46 12.59
N ASP A 41 -1.31 -5.71 12.91
CA ASP A 41 -0.31 -6.65 13.40
C ASP A 41 0.51 -7.20 12.22
N SER A 42 1.47 -8.07 12.53
CA SER A 42 2.36 -8.62 11.49
C SER A 42 1.60 -9.42 10.43
N MET A 43 0.56 -10.15 10.86
CA MET A 43 -0.25 -10.93 9.93
C MET A 43 -1.05 -10.03 8.99
N ASP A 44 -1.65 -8.98 9.54
CA ASP A 44 -2.43 -8.03 8.73
C ASP A 44 -1.53 -7.30 7.76
N TRP A 45 -0.34 -6.91 8.21
CA TRP A 45 0.62 -6.24 7.33
C TRP A 45 1.05 -7.15 6.18
N LEU A 46 1.34 -8.42 6.50
CA LEU A 46 1.70 -9.39 5.47
C LEU A 46 0.54 -9.60 4.48
N ASN A 47 -0.68 -9.70 4.99
CA ASN A 47 -1.86 -9.84 4.14
C ASN A 47 -2.01 -8.64 3.20
N PHE A 48 -1.71 -7.45 3.70
CA PHE A 48 -1.73 -6.24 2.87
C PHE A 48 -0.71 -6.34 1.72
N LEU A 49 0.52 -6.75 2.03
CA LEU A 49 1.57 -6.88 1.02
C LEU A 49 1.23 -7.96 -0.01
N VAL A 50 0.70 -9.10 0.44
CA VAL A 50 0.25 -10.15 -0.47
C VAL A 50 -0.90 -9.65 -1.35
N GLY A 51 -1.82 -8.90 -0.76
CA GLY A 51 -2.92 -8.31 -1.50
C GLY A 51 -2.46 -7.34 -2.59
N LEU A 52 -1.41 -6.57 -2.32
CA LEU A 52 -0.82 -5.70 -3.34
C LEU A 52 -0.29 -6.51 -4.52
N ASN A 53 0.39 -7.63 -4.22
CA ASN A 53 0.90 -8.51 -5.25
C ASN A 53 -0.24 -9.04 -6.12
N GLU A 54 -1.30 -9.52 -5.49
CA GLU A 54 -2.43 -10.13 -6.21
C GLU A 54 -3.22 -9.08 -7.00
N ARG A 55 -3.46 -7.93 -6.38
CA ARG A 55 -4.32 -6.91 -7.00
C ARG A 55 -3.64 -6.23 -8.18
N PHE A 56 -2.35 -5.96 -8.08
CA PHE A 56 -1.63 -5.21 -9.10
C PHE A 56 -0.75 -6.07 -9.98
N GLY A 57 -0.62 -7.36 -9.67
CA GLY A 57 0.24 -8.26 -10.41
C GLY A 57 1.71 -7.88 -10.31
N VAL A 58 2.11 -7.30 -9.20
CA VAL A 58 3.47 -6.82 -8.95
C VAL A 58 4.15 -7.74 -7.96
N GLU A 59 5.33 -8.25 -8.32
CA GLU A 59 6.13 -9.06 -7.42
C GLU A 59 6.78 -8.18 -6.37
N ILE A 60 6.59 -8.55 -5.09
CA ILE A 60 7.19 -7.84 -3.97
C ILE A 60 8.04 -8.84 -3.20
N PRO A 61 9.36 -8.90 -3.45
CA PRO A 61 10.24 -9.80 -2.71
C PRO A 61 10.28 -9.42 -1.24
N GLU A 62 10.43 -10.40 -0.39
CA GLU A 62 10.50 -10.17 1.05
C GLU A 62 11.62 -9.18 1.41
N SER A 63 12.72 -9.19 0.65
CA SER A 63 13.82 -8.27 0.87
C SER A 63 13.42 -6.80 0.69
N ASP A 64 12.33 -6.52 0.00
CA ASP A 64 11.85 -5.16 -0.23
C ASP A 64 10.83 -4.71 0.82
N TYR A 65 10.39 -5.60 1.70
CA TYR A 65 9.35 -5.27 2.67
C TYR A 65 9.73 -4.10 3.58
N ALA A 66 11.00 -4.01 3.96
CA ALA A 66 11.47 -2.93 4.83
C ALA A 66 11.40 -1.54 4.19
N ARG A 67 11.28 -1.49 2.87
CA ARG A 67 11.17 -0.23 2.14
C ARG A 67 9.74 0.32 2.12
N LEU A 68 8.77 -0.54 2.43
CA LEU A 68 7.35 -0.18 2.34
C LEU A 68 6.86 0.24 3.72
N VAL A 69 7.13 1.48 4.07
CA VAL A 69 6.86 2.02 5.41
C VAL A 69 5.64 2.93 5.40
N SER A 70 5.61 3.92 4.50
CA SER A 70 4.52 4.87 4.39
C SER A 70 3.66 4.55 3.16
N LEU A 71 2.48 5.17 3.08
CA LEU A 71 1.66 5.05 1.89
C LEU A 71 2.41 5.57 0.67
N GLY A 72 3.13 6.69 0.82
CA GLY A 72 3.96 7.22 -0.27
C GLY A 72 4.98 6.22 -0.76
N ASP A 73 5.64 5.51 0.14
CA ASP A 73 6.60 4.47 -0.22
C ASP A 73 5.94 3.36 -1.03
N VAL A 74 4.76 2.92 -0.60
CA VAL A 74 4.00 1.88 -1.30
C VAL A 74 3.64 2.34 -2.71
N LEU A 75 3.14 3.56 -2.82
CA LEU A 75 2.73 4.10 -4.12
C LEU A 75 3.92 4.24 -5.06
N ASP A 76 5.04 4.76 -4.56
CA ASP A 76 6.26 4.90 -5.36
C ASP A 76 6.75 3.54 -5.84
N TYR A 77 6.74 2.55 -4.96
CA TYR A 77 7.18 1.20 -5.29
C TYR A 77 6.29 0.59 -6.38
N LEU A 78 4.98 0.64 -6.20
CA LEU A 78 4.04 0.09 -7.16
C LEU A 78 4.13 0.80 -8.50
N GLN A 79 4.22 2.11 -8.48
CA GLN A 79 4.29 2.90 -9.70
C GLN A 79 5.54 2.55 -10.51
N ALA A 80 6.68 2.44 -9.83
CA ALA A 80 7.93 2.06 -10.50
C ALA A 80 7.83 0.66 -11.10
N LYS A 81 7.24 -0.29 -10.39
CA LYS A 81 7.09 -1.65 -10.89
C LYS A 81 6.12 -1.71 -12.08
N LEU A 82 5.03 -0.98 -12.01
CA LEU A 82 4.04 -0.97 -13.09
C LEU A 82 4.61 -0.31 -14.36
N GLU A 83 5.48 0.67 -14.20
CA GLU A 83 6.13 1.33 -15.34
C GLU A 83 7.19 0.44 -16.02
N GLN A 84 7.68 -0.56 -15.31
CA GLN A 84 8.69 -1.50 -15.84
C GLN A 84 8.09 -2.68 -16.61
N ARG A 85 6.79 -2.75 -16.69
CA ARG A 85 6.11 -3.89 -17.34
C ARG A 85 6.07 -3.76 -18.84
#